data_f5257f705cec737ecd2dd7cd9dcdd576
#
_entry.id   f5257f705cec737ecd2dd7cd9dcdd576
#
_cell.length_a   1.000
_cell.length_b   1.000
_cell.length_c   1.000
_cell.angle_alpha   90.00
_cell.angle_beta   90.00
_cell.angle_gamma   90.00
#
_symmetry.space_group_name_H-M   'P 1'
#
loop_
_entity.id
_entity.type
_entity.pdbx_description
1 polymer ?
#
loop_
_entity_poly.entity_id
_entity_poly.type
_entity_poly.pdbx_seq_one_letter_code
_entity_poly.pdbx_strand_id
1 'polypeptide(L)'
;MALTKFEYNSFDVTPVASNGFAFNSTPNGLTTASAGAMTLIKTQTASDVASVEFKHGTSDVVLDGTYDTYLFKFIGMHPETDATDMTVNFSVDTGSNYNVSKMTTFFRTQLYENNTSGVVAYIAGNDLTEGTGEQYLNQDGSMGADNDQCLAGYMYLFNPSSTTYVKHFMSTTIEVNAGDRCRQAFVAGYGNTTSAIDAVRFKCSSGNINGTIKLYGVTK
;
A
#
# COMPACT_ATOMS: atom_id res chain seq x y z
N MET A 1 37.81 18.22 -34.84
CA MET A 1 36.94 17.16 -35.42
C MET A 1 35.55 17.37 -34.89
N ALA A 2 34.60 17.75 -35.71
CA ALA A 2 33.23 17.97 -35.29
C ALA A 2 32.51 16.60 -35.26
N LEU A 3 31.94 16.21 -34.12
CA LEU A 3 31.05 15.05 -34.02
C LEU A 3 29.77 15.35 -34.78
N THR A 4 29.61 14.80 -35.98
CA THR A 4 28.49 15.07 -36.86
C THR A 4 27.34 14.08 -36.78
N LYS A 5 27.44 13.02 -36.00
CA LYS A 5 26.40 12.03 -35.84
C LYS A 5 26.61 11.20 -34.56
N PHE A 6 25.60 11.18 -33.67
CA PHE A 6 25.47 10.16 -32.63
C PHE A 6 24.78 8.95 -33.25
N GLU A 7 25.45 7.83 -33.31
CA GLU A 7 24.80 6.56 -33.65
C GLU A 7 24.41 5.84 -32.36
N TYR A 8 23.26 5.16 -32.41
CA TYR A 8 22.71 4.39 -31.27
C TYR A 8 23.72 3.40 -30.68
N ASN A 9 24.60 2.83 -31.53
CA ASN A 9 25.65 1.90 -31.13
C ASN A 9 26.89 2.55 -30.52
N SER A 10 26.92 3.89 -30.38
CA SER A 10 28.06 4.60 -29.76
C SER A 10 27.98 4.62 -28.23
N PHE A 11 26.89 4.12 -27.66
CA PHE A 11 26.71 4.00 -26.22
C PHE A 11 26.74 2.52 -25.82
N ASP A 12 27.86 2.07 -25.29
CA ASP A 12 27.97 0.77 -24.62
C ASP A 12 27.35 0.90 -23.19
N VAL A 13 26.04 1.00 -23.14
CA VAL A 13 25.28 1.09 -21.87
C VAL A 13 24.43 -0.17 -21.78
N THR A 14 24.74 -1.01 -20.80
CA THR A 14 23.82 -2.11 -20.45
C THR A 14 22.57 -1.51 -19.81
N PRO A 15 21.41 -1.56 -20.46
CA PRO A 15 20.21 -0.98 -19.92
C PRO A 15 19.80 -1.76 -18.67
N VAL A 16 19.68 -1.06 -17.54
CA VAL A 16 19.05 -1.59 -16.32
C VAL A 16 17.62 -1.10 -16.30
N ALA A 17 16.68 -2.02 -16.23
CA ALA A 17 15.26 -1.69 -16.20
C ALA A 17 14.95 -0.69 -15.07
N SER A 18 14.16 0.33 -15.37
CA SER A 18 13.73 1.39 -14.44
C SER A 18 14.76 2.43 -14.03
N ASN A 19 15.97 2.43 -14.62
CA ASN A 19 16.97 3.46 -14.37
C ASN A 19 17.00 4.48 -15.52
N GLY A 20 17.12 5.75 -15.19
CA GLY A 20 17.40 6.83 -16.15
C GLY A 20 18.90 6.92 -16.49
N PHE A 21 19.23 7.75 -17.48
CA PHE A 21 20.61 8.12 -17.77
C PHE A 21 21.01 9.35 -16.96
N ALA A 22 22.21 9.34 -16.41
CA ALA A 22 22.86 10.48 -15.77
C ALA A 22 24.31 10.64 -16.25
N PHE A 23 24.88 11.80 -16.03
CA PHE A 23 26.34 11.94 -16.16
C PHE A 23 27.02 11.27 -14.96
N ASN A 24 28.15 10.60 -15.20
CA ASN A 24 28.95 10.06 -14.11
C ASN A 24 29.58 11.21 -13.28
N SER A 25 30.18 10.88 -12.13
CA SER A 25 30.79 11.86 -11.23
C SER A 25 31.96 12.60 -11.87
N THR A 26 32.55 12.04 -12.92
CA THR A 26 33.51 12.69 -13.81
C THR A 26 32.78 12.95 -15.11
N PRO A 27 32.49 14.22 -15.52
CA PRO A 27 31.53 14.54 -16.60
C PRO A 27 32.05 14.18 -18.00
N ASN A 28 32.57 12.97 -18.16
CA ASN A 28 33.12 12.42 -19.40
C ASN A 28 32.38 11.16 -19.89
N GLY A 29 31.28 10.78 -19.22
CA GLY A 29 30.50 9.61 -19.60
C GLY A 29 29.12 9.58 -18.98
N LEU A 30 28.28 8.63 -19.44
CA LEU A 30 26.98 8.36 -18.93
C LEU A 30 27.04 7.18 -17.95
N THR A 31 26.22 7.25 -16.94
CA THR A 31 25.94 6.17 -15.99
C THR A 31 24.44 5.99 -15.85
N THR A 32 24.01 4.91 -15.24
CA THR A 32 22.62 4.76 -14.84
C THR A 32 22.35 5.58 -13.59
N ALA A 33 21.34 6.45 -13.64
CA ALA A 33 20.84 7.13 -12.44
C ALA A 33 20.00 6.15 -11.62
N SER A 34 20.15 6.21 -10.32
CA SER A 34 19.19 5.57 -9.41
C SER A 34 17.79 6.11 -9.72
N ALA A 35 16.80 5.25 -9.85
CA ALA A 35 15.40 5.67 -9.82
C ALA A 35 15.20 6.49 -8.54
N GLY A 36 14.32 7.51 -8.58
CA GLY A 36 14.08 8.41 -7.43
C GLY A 36 13.79 7.68 -6.12
N ALA A 37 13.58 8.40 -5.04
CA ALA A 37 13.37 7.86 -3.69
C ALA A 37 12.27 6.79 -3.58
N MET A 38 11.38 6.69 -4.56
CA MET A 38 10.34 5.66 -4.65
C MET A 38 10.27 5.11 -6.07
N THR A 39 10.26 3.78 -6.21
CA THR A 39 10.07 3.07 -7.47
C THR A 39 8.68 2.45 -7.51
N LEU A 40 7.88 2.79 -8.53
CA LEU A 40 6.59 2.13 -8.75
C LEU A 40 6.84 0.68 -9.17
N ILE A 41 6.37 -0.26 -8.35
CA ILE A 41 6.45 -1.70 -8.61
C ILE A 41 5.24 -2.17 -9.41
N LYS A 42 4.03 -1.84 -8.91
CA LYS A 42 2.78 -2.33 -9.50
C LYS A 42 1.65 -1.34 -9.30
N THR A 43 0.83 -1.20 -10.33
CA THR A 43 -0.51 -0.59 -10.23
C THR A 43 -1.55 -1.69 -10.43
N GLN A 44 -2.52 -1.76 -9.54
CA GLN A 44 -3.70 -2.60 -9.68
C GLN A 44 -4.95 -1.72 -9.62
N THR A 45 -5.78 -1.80 -10.67
CA THR A 45 -7.09 -1.15 -10.72
C THR A 45 -8.14 -2.21 -10.47
N ALA A 46 -8.91 -2.00 -9.44
CA ALA A 46 -10.07 -2.79 -9.07
C ALA A 46 -11.31 -2.25 -9.78
N SER A 47 -12.11 -3.12 -10.35
CA SER A 47 -13.41 -2.81 -10.92
C SER A 47 -14.35 -3.96 -10.57
N ASP A 48 -15.16 -3.77 -9.56
CA ASP A 48 -16.13 -4.74 -9.03
C ASP A 48 -15.46 -6.09 -8.69
N VAL A 49 -14.38 -6.06 -7.93
CA VAL A 49 -13.63 -7.28 -7.55
C VAL A 49 -13.70 -7.54 -6.05
N ALA A 50 -13.69 -8.82 -5.68
CA ALA A 50 -13.77 -9.24 -4.28
C ALA A 50 -12.51 -8.90 -3.47
N SER A 51 -11.35 -8.79 -4.09
CA SER A 51 -10.09 -8.42 -3.44
C SER A 51 -9.04 -7.94 -4.44
N VAL A 52 -8.05 -7.20 -3.93
CA VAL A 52 -6.82 -6.82 -4.64
C VAL A 52 -5.64 -7.44 -3.92
N GLU A 53 -4.86 -8.26 -4.61
CA GLU A 53 -3.77 -9.02 -4.02
C GLU A 53 -2.43 -8.68 -4.67
N PHE A 54 -1.41 -8.46 -3.84
CA PHE A 54 -0.02 -8.29 -4.26
C PHE A 54 0.77 -9.49 -3.75
N LYS A 55 1.11 -10.42 -4.68
CA LYS A 55 1.84 -11.67 -4.39
C LYS A 55 3.23 -11.59 -4.97
N HIS A 56 4.25 -11.79 -4.14
CA HIS A 56 5.65 -11.81 -4.58
C HIS A 56 5.85 -12.80 -5.74
N GLY A 57 6.59 -12.37 -6.76
CA GLY A 57 6.88 -13.15 -7.95
C GLY A 57 5.70 -13.29 -8.95
N THR A 58 4.56 -12.67 -8.68
CA THR A 58 3.40 -12.69 -9.58
C THR A 58 3.19 -11.32 -10.23
N SER A 59 3.11 -11.28 -11.56
CA SER A 59 2.80 -10.05 -12.32
C SER A 59 3.69 -8.85 -11.92
N ASP A 60 5.00 -9.07 -11.84
CA ASP A 60 6.03 -8.09 -11.49
C ASP A 60 5.98 -7.55 -10.04
N VAL A 61 5.19 -8.14 -9.16
CA VAL A 61 5.18 -7.78 -7.76
C VAL A 61 6.44 -8.27 -7.07
N VAL A 62 7.16 -7.37 -6.41
CA VAL A 62 8.35 -7.65 -5.63
C VAL A 62 8.06 -7.29 -4.17
N LEU A 63 8.18 -8.28 -3.27
CA LEU A 63 8.07 -8.15 -1.81
C LEU A 63 9.20 -8.93 -1.14
N ASP A 64 10.45 -8.66 -1.59
CA ASP A 64 11.68 -9.31 -1.12
C ASP A 64 12.62 -8.31 -0.42
N GLY A 65 13.88 -8.63 -0.31
CA GLY A 65 14.90 -7.76 0.28
C GLY A 65 15.40 -6.62 -0.62
N THR A 66 14.81 -6.40 -1.80
CA THR A 66 15.20 -5.30 -2.71
C THR A 66 14.93 -3.94 -2.05
N TYR A 67 13.82 -3.81 -1.34
CA TYR A 67 13.46 -2.63 -0.57
C TYR A 67 13.22 -2.98 0.89
N ASP A 68 13.62 -2.08 1.81
CA ASP A 68 13.34 -2.25 3.23
C ASP A 68 11.93 -1.73 3.60
N THR A 69 11.35 -0.89 2.75
CA THR A 69 10.05 -0.30 2.97
C THR A 69 9.22 -0.37 1.70
N TYR A 70 8.00 -0.85 1.85
CA TYR A 70 7.00 -0.89 0.78
C TYR A 70 5.84 0.05 1.12
N LEU A 71 5.39 0.80 0.12
CA LEU A 71 4.31 1.77 0.25
C LEU A 71 3.16 1.39 -0.68
N PHE A 72 2.00 1.13 -0.10
CA PHE A 72 0.73 0.98 -0.82
C PHE A 72 -0.01 2.31 -0.78
N LYS A 73 -0.37 2.87 -1.94
CA LYS A 73 -1.21 4.07 -2.05
C LYS A 73 -2.61 3.69 -2.51
N PHE A 74 -3.60 4.16 -1.79
CA PHE A 74 -5.03 3.96 -2.06
C PHE A 74 -5.59 5.20 -2.74
N ILE A 75 -6.24 5.04 -3.88
CA ILE A 75 -6.75 6.14 -4.71
C ILE A 75 -8.18 5.82 -5.12
N GLY A 76 -9.14 6.62 -4.61
CA GLY A 76 -10.54 6.50 -4.94
C GLY A 76 -11.09 5.10 -4.65
N MET A 77 -10.76 4.53 -3.49
CA MET A 77 -11.29 3.22 -3.09
C MET A 77 -12.76 3.38 -2.74
N HIS A 78 -13.61 2.64 -3.43
CA HIS A 78 -15.06 2.74 -3.35
C HIS A 78 -15.67 1.34 -3.25
N PRO A 79 -16.52 1.05 -2.25
CA PRO A 79 -17.17 -0.24 -2.12
C PRO A 79 -18.44 -0.34 -2.98
N GLU A 80 -18.83 -1.55 -3.35
CA GLU A 80 -20.16 -1.81 -3.96
C GLU A 80 -21.26 -1.97 -2.90
N THR A 81 -20.88 -2.14 -1.64
CA THR A 81 -21.81 -2.30 -0.53
C THR A 81 -21.65 -1.15 0.44
N ASP A 82 -22.76 -0.52 0.79
CA ASP A 82 -22.78 0.56 1.78
C ASP A 82 -22.41 0.07 3.19
N ALA A 83 -21.85 0.97 4.02
CA ALA A 83 -21.47 0.72 5.40
C ALA A 83 -20.52 -0.50 5.55
N THR A 84 -19.48 -0.58 4.71
CA THR A 84 -18.43 -1.60 4.75
C THR A 84 -17.08 -0.99 5.13
N ASP A 85 -16.03 -1.79 5.15
CA ASP A 85 -14.70 -1.36 5.53
C ASP A 85 -13.65 -1.85 4.55
N MET A 86 -12.65 -1.01 4.28
CA MET A 86 -11.42 -1.46 3.67
C MET A 86 -10.56 -2.18 4.69
N THR A 87 -10.07 -3.36 4.34
CA THR A 87 -9.28 -4.22 5.22
C THR A 87 -7.98 -4.66 4.58
N VAL A 88 -7.04 -5.10 5.40
CA VAL A 88 -5.78 -5.73 4.98
C VAL A 88 -5.51 -7.01 5.73
N ASN A 89 -4.91 -7.99 5.05
CA ASN A 89 -4.32 -9.16 5.66
C ASN A 89 -3.05 -9.60 4.93
N PHE A 90 -2.24 -10.40 5.60
CA PHE A 90 -0.93 -10.85 5.16
C PHE A 90 -0.87 -12.35 5.02
N SER A 91 -0.01 -12.82 4.11
CA SER A 91 0.30 -14.23 3.88
C SER A 91 1.80 -14.49 3.99
N VAL A 92 2.15 -15.71 4.38
CA VAL A 92 3.52 -16.26 4.38
C VAL A 92 3.62 -17.55 3.55
N ASP A 93 2.60 -17.85 2.74
CA ASP A 93 2.46 -19.06 1.93
C ASP A 93 1.97 -18.76 0.51
N THR A 94 2.46 -17.64 -0.05
CA THR A 94 2.23 -17.20 -1.43
C THR A 94 0.74 -16.91 -1.70
N GLY A 95 0.03 -16.39 -0.68
CA GLY A 95 -1.37 -16.03 -0.79
C GLY A 95 -2.34 -17.21 -0.78
N SER A 96 -1.90 -18.37 -0.32
CA SER A 96 -2.80 -19.53 -0.10
C SER A 96 -3.68 -19.30 1.12
N ASN A 97 -3.10 -18.72 2.18
CA ASN A 97 -3.82 -18.32 3.39
C ASN A 97 -3.44 -16.89 3.78
N TYR A 98 -4.43 -16.09 4.12
CA TYR A 98 -4.26 -14.73 4.66
C TYR A 98 -4.62 -14.76 6.15
N ASN A 99 -3.72 -15.25 6.98
CA ASN A 99 -3.95 -15.55 8.38
C ASN A 99 -2.77 -15.22 9.30
N VAL A 100 -1.88 -14.33 8.89
CA VAL A 100 -0.81 -13.85 9.78
C VAL A 100 -1.44 -13.20 11.01
N SER A 101 -1.04 -13.67 12.20
CA SER A 101 -1.46 -13.07 13.47
C SER A 101 -0.95 -11.63 13.56
N LYS A 102 -1.77 -10.71 14.02
CA LYS A 102 -1.46 -9.28 14.11
C LYS A 102 -1.76 -8.72 15.49
N MET A 103 -0.93 -7.78 15.91
CA MET A 103 -1.23 -6.91 17.04
C MET A 103 -1.24 -5.47 16.54
N THR A 104 -2.32 -4.75 16.81
CA THR A 104 -2.57 -3.44 16.21
C THR A 104 -3.18 -2.45 17.20
N THR A 105 -3.05 -1.17 16.87
CA THR A 105 -3.76 -0.07 17.54
C THR A 105 -4.49 0.77 16.51
N PHE A 106 -5.65 1.29 16.85
CA PHE A 106 -6.49 2.09 15.98
C PHE A 106 -6.98 3.35 16.69
N PHE A 107 -6.75 4.51 16.08
CA PHE A 107 -7.44 5.74 16.47
C PHE A 107 -7.88 6.54 15.26
N ARG A 108 -8.84 7.43 15.45
CA ARG A 108 -9.41 8.25 14.39
C ARG A 108 -9.67 9.68 14.78
N THR A 109 -9.71 10.55 13.77
CA THR A 109 -10.37 11.85 13.85
C THR A 109 -11.64 11.83 13.00
N GLN A 110 -12.60 12.68 13.33
CA GLN A 110 -13.85 12.80 12.60
C GLN A 110 -14.39 14.22 12.74
N LEU A 111 -14.96 14.73 11.64
CA LEU A 111 -15.74 15.96 11.63
C LEU A 111 -16.99 15.74 10.76
N TYR A 112 -18.15 16.15 11.27
CA TYR A 112 -19.39 16.18 10.49
C TYR A 112 -19.35 17.33 9.48
N GLU A 113 -19.85 17.12 8.27
CA GLU A 113 -19.89 18.15 7.23
C GLU A 113 -20.69 19.40 7.65
N ASN A 114 -21.74 19.22 8.48
CA ASN A 114 -22.50 20.32 9.06
C ASN A 114 -21.81 21.03 10.24
N ASN A 115 -20.55 20.68 10.54
CA ASN A 115 -19.75 21.24 11.64
C ASN A 115 -20.38 21.09 13.05
N THR A 116 -21.25 20.12 13.27
CA THR A 116 -21.93 19.94 14.58
C THR A 116 -21.08 19.21 15.60
N SER A 117 -20.09 18.43 15.19
CA SER A 117 -19.24 17.66 16.11
C SER A 117 -17.90 17.28 15.47
N GLY A 118 -16.80 17.51 16.21
CA GLY A 118 -15.48 16.99 15.94
C GLY A 118 -15.02 16.06 17.05
N VAL A 119 -14.33 14.97 16.71
CA VAL A 119 -13.88 13.97 17.69
C VAL A 119 -12.51 13.42 17.33
N VAL A 120 -11.66 13.18 18.33
CA VAL A 120 -10.50 12.30 18.29
C VAL A 120 -10.78 11.15 19.24
N ALA A 121 -10.67 9.91 18.77
CA ALA A 121 -11.02 8.74 19.58
C ALA A 121 -10.11 7.54 19.29
N TYR A 122 -9.76 6.84 20.36
CA TYR A 122 -9.19 5.48 20.28
C TYR A 122 -10.35 4.48 20.11
N ILE A 123 -10.22 3.56 19.15
CA ILE A 123 -11.29 2.61 18.78
C ILE A 123 -10.80 1.19 19.05
N ALA A 124 -10.88 0.76 20.30
CA ALA A 124 -10.40 -0.55 20.72
C ALA A 124 -11.09 -1.73 20.00
N GLY A 125 -12.32 -1.56 19.49
CA GLY A 125 -13.02 -2.59 18.72
C GLY A 125 -12.39 -2.88 17.35
N ASN A 126 -11.55 -2.00 16.84
CA ASN A 126 -10.82 -2.17 15.58
C ASN A 126 -9.38 -2.67 15.77
N ASP A 127 -8.95 -2.86 17.01
CA ASP A 127 -7.65 -3.45 17.32
C ASP A 127 -7.68 -4.97 17.12
N LEU A 128 -6.54 -5.51 16.75
CA LEU A 128 -6.29 -6.95 16.81
C LEU A 128 -5.31 -7.24 17.93
N THR A 129 -5.65 -8.19 18.79
CA THR A 129 -4.78 -8.69 19.86
C THR A 129 -4.44 -10.14 19.52
N GLU A 130 -3.30 -10.32 18.81
CA GLU A 130 -2.86 -11.63 18.27
C GLU A 130 -3.92 -12.30 17.36
N GLY A 131 -4.74 -11.47 16.71
CA GLY A 131 -5.80 -11.93 15.81
C GLY A 131 -5.30 -12.22 14.39
N THR A 132 -5.82 -13.28 13.77
CA THR A 132 -5.56 -13.64 12.37
C THR A 132 -6.55 -13.05 11.38
N GLY A 133 -7.59 -12.37 11.88
CA GLY A 133 -8.64 -11.72 11.07
C GLY A 133 -8.10 -10.56 10.22
N GLU A 134 -8.99 -10.02 9.40
CA GLU A 134 -8.70 -8.81 8.62
C GLU A 134 -8.49 -7.61 9.56
N GLN A 135 -7.47 -6.80 9.29
CA GLN A 135 -7.29 -5.52 9.97
C GLN A 135 -8.06 -4.43 9.22
N TYR A 136 -8.92 -3.72 9.90
CA TYR A 136 -9.61 -2.55 9.36
C TYR A 136 -8.63 -1.40 9.12
N LEU A 137 -8.73 -0.77 7.96
CA LEU A 137 -7.95 0.43 7.61
C LEU A 137 -8.77 1.72 7.74
N ASN A 138 -10.07 1.60 7.94
CA ASN A 138 -11.01 2.65 8.33
C ASN A 138 -11.90 2.13 9.46
N GLN A 139 -12.76 2.96 10.02
CA GLN A 139 -13.58 2.54 11.16
C GLN A 139 -14.68 1.59 10.72
N ASP A 140 -14.96 0.58 11.54
CA ASP A 140 -15.98 -0.45 11.38
C ASP A 140 -17.32 0.11 10.85
N GLY A 141 -17.78 -0.46 9.70
CA GLY A 141 -19.02 -0.10 9.02
C GLY A 141 -19.07 1.33 8.49
N SER A 142 -17.99 1.89 7.99
CA SER A 142 -17.96 3.32 7.70
C SER A 142 -17.87 3.74 6.24
N MET A 143 -17.28 2.97 5.33
CA MET A 143 -17.24 3.36 3.92
C MET A 143 -18.63 3.36 3.31
N GLY A 144 -19.00 4.46 2.69
CA GLY A 144 -20.25 4.58 1.96
C GLY A 144 -20.11 4.23 0.48
N ALA A 145 -21.23 3.81 -0.13
CA ALA A 145 -21.34 3.43 -1.53
C ALA A 145 -21.98 4.52 -2.41
N ASP A 146 -22.24 5.71 -1.89
CA ASP A 146 -22.75 6.83 -2.68
C ASP A 146 -21.63 7.43 -3.54
N ASN A 147 -21.96 8.05 -4.67
CA ASN A 147 -21.01 8.50 -5.68
C ASN A 147 -19.97 9.54 -5.19
N ASP A 148 -20.27 10.27 -4.11
CA ASP A 148 -19.40 11.26 -3.49
C ASP A 148 -18.62 10.71 -2.29
N GLN A 149 -18.78 9.43 -1.97
CA GLN A 149 -18.16 8.77 -0.84
C GLN A 149 -17.05 7.83 -1.32
N CYS A 150 -15.83 8.06 -0.87
CA CYS A 150 -14.70 7.18 -1.17
C CYS A 150 -13.61 7.29 -0.10
N LEU A 151 -12.65 6.38 -0.19
CA LEU A 151 -11.48 6.36 0.68
C LEU A 151 -10.20 6.58 -0.14
N ALA A 152 -9.28 7.35 0.42
CA ALA A 152 -7.92 7.49 -0.06
C ALA A 152 -6.93 7.35 1.10
N GLY A 153 -5.66 7.10 0.80
CA GLY A 153 -4.65 7.02 1.83
C GLY A 153 -3.43 6.20 1.45
N TYR A 154 -2.77 5.66 2.46
CA TYR A 154 -1.57 4.85 2.26
C TYR A 154 -1.30 3.90 3.43
N MET A 155 -0.51 2.87 3.14
CA MET A 155 0.04 1.95 4.13
C MET A 155 1.51 1.67 3.84
N TYR A 156 2.35 1.81 4.86
CA TYR A 156 3.72 1.33 4.85
C TYR A 156 3.79 -0.08 5.42
N LEU A 157 4.59 -0.93 4.79
CA LEU A 157 5.00 -2.25 5.29
C LEU A 157 6.52 -2.29 5.34
N PHE A 158 7.09 -2.55 6.52
CA PHE A 158 8.52 -2.47 6.76
C PHE A 158 9.14 -3.86 6.74
N ASN A 159 10.17 -4.02 5.94
CA ASN A 159 11.02 -5.20 5.84
C ASN A 159 10.24 -6.54 5.80
N PRO A 160 9.27 -6.69 4.85
CA PRO A 160 8.39 -7.87 4.82
C PRO A 160 9.16 -9.19 4.63
N SER A 161 10.29 -9.17 3.94
CA SER A 161 11.11 -10.35 3.68
C SER A 161 12.00 -10.80 4.84
N SER A 162 12.05 -10.04 5.94
CA SER A 162 12.85 -10.43 7.11
C SER A 162 12.42 -11.81 7.64
N THR A 163 13.40 -12.65 7.92
CA THR A 163 13.20 -13.94 8.62
C THR A 163 13.65 -13.88 10.08
N THR A 164 13.99 -12.69 10.59
CA THR A 164 14.50 -12.46 11.94
C THR A 164 13.51 -11.69 12.80
N TYR A 165 12.88 -10.66 12.24
CA TYR A 165 12.02 -9.72 12.98
C TYR A 165 10.56 -9.82 12.55
N VAL A 166 9.65 -9.38 13.43
CA VAL A 166 8.25 -9.13 13.10
C VAL A 166 8.12 -8.02 12.06
N LYS A 167 7.00 -7.97 11.34
CA LYS A 167 6.76 -7.06 10.23
C LYS A 167 5.85 -5.92 10.66
N HIS A 168 6.43 -4.75 10.92
CA HIS A 168 5.66 -3.56 11.27
C HIS A 168 4.94 -3.01 10.05
N PHE A 169 3.78 -2.43 10.28
CA PHE A 169 3.06 -1.65 9.29
C PHE A 169 2.37 -0.44 9.93
N MET A 170 2.14 0.58 9.12
CA MET A 170 1.41 1.79 9.52
C MET A 170 0.52 2.21 8.36
N SER A 171 -0.73 2.56 8.64
CA SER A 171 -1.67 3.08 7.65
C SER A 171 -2.31 4.38 8.11
N THR A 172 -2.52 5.25 7.15
CA THR A 172 -3.36 6.43 7.31
C THR A 172 -4.32 6.50 6.15
N THR A 173 -5.61 6.55 6.45
CA THR A 173 -6.67 6.67 5.47
C THR A 173 -7.57 7.86 5.79
N ILE A 174 -8.19 8.43 4.77
CA ILE A 174 -9.20 9.46 4.87
C ILE A 174 -10.39 9.05 4.01
N GLU A 175 -11.59 9.29 4.51
CA GLU A 175 -12.83 8.97 3.82
C GLU A 175 -13.90 10.05 4.03
N VAL A 176 -14.78 10.18 3.06
CA VAL A 176 -16.15 10.63 3.30
C VAL A 176 -16.96 9.35 3.50
N ASN A 177 -17.56 9.22 4.67
CA ASN A 177 -18.22 7.98 5.05
C ASN A 177 -19.74 8.00 4.81
N ALA A 178 -20.39 6.83 4.94
CA ALA A 178 -21.83 6.65 4.78
C ALA A 178 -22.73 7.58 5.64
N GLY A 179 -22.18 8.37 6.54
CA GLY A 179 -22.90 9.34 7.37
C GLY A 179 -22.44 10.79 7.17
N ASP A 180 -21.93 11.14 5.98
CA ASP A 180 -21.51 12.49 5.60
C ASP A 180 -20.50 13.09 6.58
N ARG A 181 -19.43 12.34 6.84
CA ARG A 181 -18.37 12.73 7.77
C ARG A 181 -17.03 12.62 7.09
N CYS A 182 -16.23 13.67 7.20
CA CYS A 182 -14.80 13.55 6.96
C CYS A 182 -14.18 12.79 8.12
N ARG A 183 -13.57 11.65 7.84
CA ARG A 183 -12.97 10.78 8.84
C ARG A 183 -11.56 10.38 8.43
N GLN A 184 -10.61 10.48 9.35
CA GLN A 184 -9.24 10.00 9.16
C GLN A 184 -8.93 8.92 10.17
N ALA A 185 -8.45 7.77 9.69
CA ALA A 185 -8.03 6.64 10.52
C ALA A 185 -6.52 6.49 10.52
N PHE A 186 -5.97 6.15 11.67
CA PHE A 186 -4.57 5.85 11.90
C PHE A 186 -4.47 4.45 12.48
N VAL A 187 -3.77 3.58 11.78
CA VAL A 187 -3.54 2.18 12.19
C VAL A 187 -2.05 1.95 12.26
N ALA A 188 -1.58 1.34 13.33
CA ALA A 188 -0.22 0.87 13.45
C ALA A 188 -0.20 -0.50 14.11
N GLY A 189 0.75 -1.34 13.71
CA GLY A 189 0.87 -2.67 14.30
C GLY A 189 1.97 -3.50 13.65
N TYR A 190 1.92 -4.78 13.92
CA TYR A 190 2.86 -5.73 13.33
C TYR A 190 2.20 -7.10 13.07
N GLY A 191 2.65 -7.76 12.01
CA GLY A 191 2.44 -9.18 11.80
C GLY A 191 3.35 -9.97 12.73
N ASN A 192 2.75 -10.72 13.65
CA ASN A 192 3.46 -11.50 14.68
C ASN A 192 4.02 -12.80 14.09
N THR A 193 4.99 -12.67 13.21
CA THR A 193 5.69 -13.78 12.56
C THR A 193 7.12 -13.38 12.22
N THR A 194 8.04 -14.32 12.27
CA THR A 194 9.40 -14.16 11.73
C THR A 194 9.50 -14.68 10.29
N SER A 195 8.50 -15.41 9.77
CA SER A 195 8.49 -15.80 8.35
C SER A 195 8.30 -14.58 7.45
N ALA A 196 8.86 -14.61 6.25
CA ALA A 196 8.65 -13.55 5.27
C ALA A 196 7.16 -13.39 4.94
N ILE A 197 6.66 -12.16 4.90
CA ILE A 197 5.36 -11.85 4.29
C ILE A 197 5.59 -11.78 2.78
N ASP A 198 4.97 -12.69 2.05
CA ASP A 198 5.11 -12.84 0.59
C ASP A 198 3.84 -12.43 -0.18
N ALA A 199 2.73 -12.19 0.52
CA ALA A 199 1.54 -11.61 -0.10
C ALA A 199 0.79 -10.67 0.85
N VAL A 200 0.16 -9.65 0.24
CA VAL A 200 -0.71 -8.68 0.90
C VAL A 200 -2.04 -8.63 0.15
N ARG A 201 -3.14 -8.74 0.87
CA ARG A 201 -4.49 -8.66 0.32
C ARG A 201 -5.25 -7.47 0.91
N PHE A 202 -5.90 -6.72 0.05
CA PHE A 202 -6.88 -5.70 0.41
C PHE A 202 -8.26 -6.11 -0.08
N LYS A 203 -9.30 -5.90 0.71
CA LYS A 203 -10.68 -6.15 0.33
C LYS A 203 -11.64 -5.33 1.17
N CYS A 204 -12.90 -5.27 0.77
CA CYS A 204 -13.96 -4.83 1.65
C CYS A 204 -14.36 -5.92 2.65
N SER A 205 -14.84 -5.54 3.83
CA SER A 205 -15.38 -6.48 4.84
C SER A 205 -16.63 -7.20 4.31
N SER A 206 -17.39 -6.54 3.43
CA SER A 206 -18.46 -7.14 2.64
C SER A 206 -18.55 -6.53 1.24
N GLY A 207 -19.01 -7.30 0.26
CA GLY A 207 -19.12 -6.88 -1.13
C GLY A 207 -17.79 -6.70 -1.85
N ASN A 208 -17.86 -6.16 -3.05
CA ASN A 208 -16.72 -5.92 -3.93
C ASN A 208 -16.18 -4.49 -3.78
N ILE A 209 -15.00 -4.24 -4.34
CA ILE A 209 -14.28 -2.99 -4.25
C ILE A 209 -13.87 -2.47 -5.64
N ASN A 210 -13.92 -1.14 -5.79
CA ASN A 210 -13.39 -0.39 -6.92
C ASN A 210 -12.22 0.51 -6.46
N GLY A 211 -11.45 1.02 -7.41
CA GLY A 211 -10.40 1.98 -7.17
C GLY A 211 -9.03 1.54 -7.65
N THR A 212 -8.00 2.24 -7.23
CA THR A 212 -6.63 1.93 -7.65
C THR A 212 -5.71 1.82 -6.44
N ILE A 213 -4.94 0.74 -6.38
CA ILE A 213 -3.86 0.56 -5.41
C ILE A 213 -2.53 0.52 -6.15
N LYS A 214 -1.59 1.37 -5.73
CA LYS A 214 -0.23 1.41 -6.26
C LYS A 214 0.76 0.95 -5.21
N LEU A 215 1.60 -0.02 -5.57
CA LEU A 215 2.71 -0.50 -4.75
C LEU A 215 4.01 0.16 -5.20
N TYR A 216 4.72 0.74 -4.24
CA TYR A 216 6.06 1.31 -4.42
C TYR A 216 7.06 0.65 -3.49
N GLY A 217 8.29 0.48 -3.96
CA GLY A 217 9.46 0.27 -3.14
C GLY A 217 10.12 1.61 -2.79
N VAL A 218 10.44 1.81 -1.53
CA VAL A 218 11.20 3.00 -1.07
C VAL A 218 12.68 2.63 -1.07
N THR A 219 13.48 3.43 -1.75
CA THR A 219 14.93 3.18 -1.89
C THR A 219 15.62 3.23 -0.52
N LYS A 220 16.57 2.31 -0.34
CA LYS A 220 17.44 2.25 0.87
C LYS A 220 18.31 3.50 0.99
#